data_19410fac7e94a5dfc0d38355e00ab19b
#
_entry.id   19410fac7e94a5dfc0d38355e00ab19b
#
_cell.length_a   1.000
_cell.length_b   1.000
_cell.length_c   1.000
_cell.angle_alpha   90.00
_cell.angle_beta   90.00
_cell.angle_gamma   90.00
#
_symmetry.space_group_name_H-M   'P 1'
#
loop_
_entity.id
_entity.type
_entity.pdbx_description
1 polymer ?
#
loop_
_entity_poly.entity_id
_entity_poly.type
_entity_poly.pdbx_seq_one_letter_code
_entity_poly.pdbx_strand_id
1 'polypeptide(L)'
;MTTTLPASTADATTPAGPVRRAGRWIDHWDPEDAGFWAGGGRAVARRNLGWSVLAEFLGFCVWALWSVVVPQLPAAGFALTLDQQFWLIAVPSLVGAFLRVPYTFMVPLVGGRNWTIISALLLLLPTLSLAWVVGRPETPFGLLLAIAALAGFGGGNFASSMTNISFFFPEAEKGKALGLNAAGGNLGTGI
;
A
#
# COMPACT_ATOMS: atom_id res chain seq x y z
N MET A 1 -28.31 56.80 11.15
CA MET A 1 -27.05 56.46 10.43
C MET A 1 -26.92 54.95 10.40
N THR A 2 -27.34 54.36 9.29
CA THR A 2 -27.32 52.91 9.11
C THR A 2 -26.06 52.56 8.28
N THR A 3 -25.05 52.01 8.93
CA THR A 3 -23.80 51.62 8.26
C THR A 3 -24.02 50.28 7.60
N THR A 4 -24.15 50.28 6.28
CA THR A 4 -24.13 49.08 5.44
C THR A 4 -22.68 48.58 5.34
N LEU A 5 -22.41 47.40 5.87
CA LEU A 5 -21.16 46.70 5.64
C LEU A 5 -21.06 46.30 4.17
N PRO A 6 -19.89 46.47 3.51
CA PRO A 6 -19.71 46.00 2.14
C PRO A 6 -19.81 44.48 2.07
N ALA A 7 -20.55 43.98 1.09
CA ALA A 7 -20.63 42.57 0.77
C ALA A 7 -19.22 42.01 0.50
N SER A 8 -18.90 40.94 1.16
CA SER A 8 -17.67 40.14 0.95
C SER A 8 -17.65 39.71 -0.52
N THR A 9 -16.67 40.19 -1.28
CA THR A 9 -16.32 39.66 -2.61
C THR A 9 -15.60 38.31 -2.43
N ALA A 10 -16.36 37.28 -2.09
CA ALA A 10 -15.89 35.91 -2.16
C ALA A 10 -16.35 35.32 -3.51
N ASP A 11 -15.68 35.71 -4.60
CA ASP A 11 -15.78 34.97 -5.86
C ASP A 11 -14.39 34.65 -6.37
N ALA A 12 -13.66 33.85 -5.57
CA ALA A 12 -12.62 33.01 -6.12
C ALA A 12 -13.35 31.73 -6.55
N THR A 13 -13.67 31.62 -7.85
CA THR A 13 -14.27 30.44 -8.45
C THR A 13 -13.44 29.22 -8.08
N THR A 14 -13.92 28.45 -7.11
CA THR A 14 -13.32 27.16 -6.73
C THR A 14 -13.29 26.29 -7.98
N PRO A 15 -12.13 25.76 -8.38
CA PRO A 15 -12.04 24.94 -9.59
C PRO A 15 -13.02 23.77 -9.51
N ALA A 16 -13.85 23.59 -10.55
CA ALA A 16 -14.84 22.51 -10.62
C ALA A 16 -14.23 21.09 -10.71
N GLY A 17 -12.94 20.95 -10.52
CA GLY A 17 -12.24 19.66 -10.59
C GLY A 17 -10.80 19.73 -10.11
N PRO A 18 -10.08 18.59 -10.09
CA PRO A 18 -8.72 18.52 -9.58
C PRO A 18 -7.75 19.38 -10.38
N VAL A 19 -7.18 20.38 -9.74
CA VAL A 19 -6.12 21.23 -10.31
C VAL A 19 -4.78 20.52 -10.15
N ARG A 20 -4.06 20.37 -11.27
CA ARG A 20 -2.74 19.69 -11.30
C ARG A 20 -1.65 20.70 -11.64
N ARG A 21 -0.59 20.72 -10.85
CA ARG A 21 0.68 21.34 -11.23
C ARG A 21 1.36 20.58 -12.37
N ALA A 22 2.27 21.28 -13.08
CA ALA A 22 3.24 20.61 -13.93
C ALA A 22 3.92 19.49 -13.12
N GLY A 23 3.89 18.24 -13.62
CA GLY A 23 4.51 17.11 -12.95
C GLY A 23 3.60 16.19 -12.13
N ARG A 24 2.29 16.31 -12.17
CA ARG A 24 1.32 15.37 -11.58
C ARG A 24 0.99 15.56 -10.09
N TRP A 25 1.36 16.66 -9.47
CA TRP A 25 0.86 17.04 -8.15
C TRP A 25 -0.58 17.53 -8.26
N ILE A 26 -1.37 17.26 -7.21
CA ILE A 26 -2.73 17.76 -7.06
C ILE A 26 -2.67 18.89 -6.03
N ASP A 27 -2.97 20.13 -6.45
CA ASP A 27 -2.91 21.29 -5.57
C ASP A 27 -4.18 21.50 -4.79
N HIS A 28 -5.30 21.08 -5.35
CA HIS A 28 -6.62 21.20 -4.74
C HIS A 28 -7.31 19.84 -4.80
N TRP A 29 -7.77 19.36 -3.64
CA TRP A 29 -8.54 18.15 -3.51
C TRP A 29 -9.62 18.34 -2.47
N ASP A 30 -10.87 18.38 -2.90
CA ASP A 30 -12.04 18.50 -2.04
C ASP A 30 -13.10 17.47 -2.45
N PRO A 31 -13.04 16.26 -1.89
CA PRO A 31 -13.98 15.19 -2.23
C PRO A 31 -15.38 15.41 -1.66
N GLU A 32 -15.54 16.31 -0.67
CA GLU A 32 -16.84 16.61 -0.06
C GLU A 32 -17.66 17.60 -0.92
N ASP A 33 -17.02 18.40 -1.79
CA ASP A 33 -17.72 19.25 -2.74
C ASP A 33 -18.32 18.41 -3.86
N ALA A 34 -19.66 18.46 -4.00
CA ALA A 34 -20.40 17.67 -4.99
C ALA A 34 -20.03 18.04 -6.44
N GLY A 35 -19.76 19.33 -6.70
CA GLY A 35 -19.35 19.81 -8.02
C GLY A 35 -17.97 19.32 -8.40
N PHE A 36 -17.01 19.43 -7.48
CA PHE A 36 -15.66 18.87 -7.63
C PHE A 36 -15.68 17.36 -7.85
N TRP A 37 -16.48 16.64 -7.03
CA TRP A 37 -16.61 15.19 -7.13
C TRP A 37 -17.16 14.73 -8.46
N ALA A 38 -18.21 15.39 -8.95
CA ALA A 38 -18.82 15.13 -10.26
C ALA A 38 -17.90 15.61 -11.42
N GLY A 39 -17.19 16.71 -11.23
CA GLY A 39 -16.30 17.34 -12.21
C GLY A 39 -14.99 16.61 -12.50
N GLY A 40 -14.79 15.43 -11.92
CA GLY A 40 -13.62 14.56 -12.20
C GLY A 40 -12.93 13.98 -10.98
N GLY A 41 -13.19 14.46 -9.77
CA GLY A 41 -12.63 13.96 -8.52
C GLY A 41 -12.86 12.46 -8.36
N ARG A 42 -14.09 12.00 -8.59
CA ARG A 42 -14.48 10.58 -8.55
C ARG A 42 -13.64 9.70 -9.49
N ALA A 43 -13.39 10.14 -10.72
CA ALA A 43 -12.61 9.36 -11.68
C ALA A 43 -11.15 9.20 -11.24
N VAL A 44 -10.56 10.27 -10.68
CA VAL A 44 -9.21 10.25 -10.14
C VAL A 44 -9.13 9.32 -8.91
N ALA A 45 -10.09 9.42 -7.99
CA ALA A 45 -10.16 8.59 -6.80
C ALA A 45 -10.28 7.10 -7.14
N ARG A 46 -11.18 6.74 -8.07
CA ARG A 46 -11.37 5.34 -8.52
C ARG A 46 -10.13 4.78 -9.20
N ARG A 47 -9.44 5.56 -10.03
CA ARG A 47 -8.18 5.14 -10.64
C ARG A 47 -7.09 4.91 -9.58
N ASN A 48 -7.00 5.79 -8.59
CA ASN A 48 -6.08 5.64 -7.48
C ASN A 48 -6.40 4.38 -6.67
N LEU A 49 -7.69 4.11 -6.39
CA LEU A 49 -8.14 2.89 -5.75
C LEU A 49 -7.71 1.63 -6.52
N GLY A 50 -7.90 1.60 -7.84
CA GLY A 50 -7.51 0.46 -8.67
C GLY A 50 -6.01 0.15 -8.59
N TRP A 51 -5.15 1.17 -8.67
CA TRP A 51 -3.71 0.99 -8.52
C TRP A 51 -3.31 0.60 -7.09
N SER A 52 -4.01 1.13 -6.08
CA SER A 52 -3.80 0.79 -4.68
C SER A 52 -4.12 -0.68 -4.41
N VAL A 53 -5.27 -1.16 -4.89
CA VAL A 53 -5.70 -2.57 -4.80
C VAL A 53 -4.66 -3.48 -5.45
N LEU A 54 -4.20 -3.14 -6.67
CA LEU A 54 -3.19 -3.96 -7.35
C LEU A 54 -1.86 -4.02 -6.59
N ALA A 55 -1.37 -2.87 -6.11
CA ALA A 55 -0.12 -2.81 -5.35
C ALA A 55 -0.22 -3.60 -4.03
N GLU A 56 -1.37 -3.51 -3.36
CA GLU A 56 -1.62 -4.23 -2.12
C GLU A 56 -1.78 -5.74 -2.35
N PHE A 57 -2.49 -6.13 -3.40
CA PHE A 57 -2.60 -7.53 -3.83
C PHE A 57 -1.21 -8.15 -4.04
N LEU A 58 -0.34 -7.50 -4.82
CA LEU A 58 1.03 -7.97 -5.03
C LEU A 58 1.83 -8.01 -3.72
N GLY A 59 1.63 -7.02 -2.85
CA GLY A 59 2.25 -7.00 -1.51
C GLY A 59 1.87 -8.22 -0.69
N PHE A 60 0.60 -8.57 -0.67
CA PHE A 60 0.11 -9.76 0.06
C PHE A 60 0.53 -11.08 -0.59
N CYS A 61 0.61 -11.16 -1.93
CA CYS A 61 1.18 -12.33 -2.61
C CYS A 61 2.63 -12.58 -2.15
N VAL A 62 3.47 -11.54 -2.15
CA VAL A 62 4.87 -11.63 -1.74
C VAL A 62 4.99 -11.99 -0.24
N TRP A 63 4.13 -11.39 0.59
CA TRP A 63 4.09 -11.69 2.01
C TRP A 63 3.68 -13.13 2.29
N ALA A 64 2.62 -13.63 1.63
CA ALA A 64 2.10 -14.98 1.80
C ALA A 64 3.03 -16.06 1.19
N LEU A 65 3.87 -15.69 0.23
CA LEU A 65 4.75 -16.61 -0.51
C LEU A 65 5.61 -17.48 0.42
N TRP A 66 6.08 -16.92 1.56
CA TRP A 66 6.87 -17.65 2.53
C TRP A 66 6.10 -18.80 3.21
N SER A 67 4.81 -18.63 3.45
CA SER A 67 3.96 -19.69 4.01
C SER A 67 3.81 -20.87 3.04
N VAL A 68 3.91 -20.62 1.73
CA VAL A 68 3.84 -21.66 0.70
C VAL A 68 5.20 -22.30 0.42
N VAL A 69 6.26 -21.50 0.38
CA VAL A 69 7.60 -21.96 0.02
C VAL A 69 8.28 -22.71 1.16
N VAL A 70 8.18 -22.24 2.40
CA VAL A 70 8.92 -22.83 3.53
C VAL A 70 8.65 -24.31 3.72
N PRO A 71 7.40 -24.83 3.65
CA PRO A 71 7.14 -26.26 3.76
C PRO A 71 7.78 -27.10 2.63
N GLN A 72 8.16 -26.49 1.51
CA GLN A 72 8.79 -27.17 0.37
C GLN A 72 10.33 -27.15 0.45
N LEU A 73 10.92 -26.30 1.26
CA LEU A 73 12.38 -26.17 1.38
C LEU A 73 13.08 -27.48 1.78
N PRO A 74 12.55 -28.30 2.71
CA PRO A 74 13.17 -29.61 3.02
C PRO A 74 13.25 -30.54 1.80
N ALA A 75 12.21 -30.57 0.96
CA ALA A 75 12.21 -31.35 -0.27
C ALA A 75 13.22 -30.80 -1.30
N ALA A 76 13.56 -29.52 -1.24
CA ALA A 76 14.61 -28.89 -2.04
C ALA A 76 16.03 -29.07 -1.44
N GLY A 77 16.17 -29.84 -0.35
CA GLY A 77 17.46 -30.17 0.24
C GLY A 77 17.91 -29.28 1.41
N PHE A 78 17.06 -28.36 1.87
CA PHE A 78 17.40 -27.52 3.03
C PHE A 78 17.25 -28.30 4.34
N ALA A 79 18.32 -28.37 5.12
CA ALA A 79 18.31 -29.01 6.44
C ALA A 79 17.77 -28.05 7.52
N LEU A 80 16.46 -27.80 7.50
CA LEU A 80 15.77 -26.90 8.43
C LEU A 80 15.03 -27.70 9.52
N THR A 81 15.25 -27.31 10.77
CA THR A 81 14.43 -27.80 11.89
C THR A 81 13.00 -27.24 11.80
N LEU A 82 12.05 -27.90 12.45
CA LEU A 82 10.67 -27.42 12.49
C LEU A 82 10.57 -26.00 13.08
N ASP A 83 11.35 -25.71 14.14
CA ASP A 83 11.43 -24.39 14.75
C ASP A 83 11.93 -23.33 13.75
N GLN A 84 12.96 -23.63 12.97
CA GLN A 84 13.47 -22.74 11.93
C GLN A 84 12.41 -22.46 10.84
N GLN A 85 11.65 -23.47 10.45
CA GLN A 85 10.55 -23.29 9.50
C GLN A 85 9.46 -22.36 10.06
N PHE A 86 9.08 -22.51 11.33
CA PHE A 86 8.16 -21.60 12.00
C PHE A 86 8.65 -20.16 12.02
N TRP A 87 9.93 -19.94 12.30
CA TRP A 87 10.51 -18.61 12.27
C TRP A 87 10.48 -17.99 10.87
N LEU A 88 10.79 -18.75 9.83
CA LEU A 88 10.74 -18.28 8.45
C LEU A 88 9.33 -17.86 8.01
N ILE A 89 8.28 -18.49 8.54
CA ILE A 89 6.87 -18.11 8.28
C ILE A 89 6.44 -16.94 9.16
N ALA A 90 6.89 -16.89 10.42
CA ALA A 90 6.43 -15.89 11.38
C ALA A 90 7.07 -14.51 11.17
N VAL A 91 8.36 -14.46 10.81
CA VAL A 91 9.12 -13.20 10.69
C VAL A 91 8.55 -12.24 9.64
N PRO A 92 8.12 -12.66 8.43
CA PRO A 92 7.42 -11.76 7.50
C PRO A 92 6.22 -11.06 8.12
N SER A 93 5.42 -11.78 8.92
CA SER A 93 4.25 -11.24 9.59
C SER A 93 4.62 -10.25 10.68
N LEU A 94 5.63 -10.57 11.48
CA LEU A 94 6.12 -9.71 12.54
C LEU A 94 6.66 -8.39 11.98
N VAL A 95 7.53 -8.47 10.97
CA VAL A 95 8.12 -7.30 10.32
C VAL A 95 7.04 -6.48 9.60
N GLY A 96 6.11 -7.14 8.91
CA GLY A 96 4.99 -6.48 8.24
C GLY A 96 4.10 -5.71 9.22
N ALA A 97 3.78 -6.31 10.37
CA ALA A 97 3.01 -5.64 11.42
C ALA A 97 3.74 -4.41 11.97
N PHE A 98 5.05 -4.51 12.21
CA PHE A 98 5.86 -3.39 12.69
C PHE A 98 5.96 -2.26 11.65
N LEU A 99 6.15 -2.60 10.39
CA LEU A 99 6.27 -1.64 9.29
C LEU A 99 4.98 -0.86 9.01
N ARG A 100 3.81 -1.34 9.44
CA ARG A 100 2.55 -0.58 9.31
C ARG A 100 2.64 0.80 9.96
N VAL A 101 3.36 0.91 11.08
CA VAL A 101 3.50 2.19 11.80
C VAL A 101 4.21 3.23 10.93
N PRO A 102 5.48 3.05 10.49
CA PRO A 102 6.14 4.03 9.63
C PRO A 102 5.45 4.21 8.27
N TYR A 103 4.87 3.16 7.69
CA TYR A 103 4.20 3.23 6.39
C TYR A 103 2.98 4.14 6.40
N THR A 104 2.25 4.23 7.51
CA THR A 104 1.12 5.16 7.66
C THR A 104 1.55 6.61 7.42
N PHE A 105 2.75 6.98 7.85
CA PHE A 105 3.28 8.34 7.71
C PHE A 105 3.91 8.63 6.35
N MET A 106 4.20 7.61 5.54
CA MET A 106 4.86 7.80 4.25
C MET A 106 3.98 8.50 3.22
N VAL A 107 2.66 8.28 3.26
CA VAL A 107 1.71 8.90 2.31
C VAL A 107 1.72 10.43 2.44
N PRO A 108 1.55 11.04 3.62
CA PRO A 108 1.64 12.50 3.74
C PRO A 108 3.06 13.06 3.51
N LEU A 109 4.13 12.29 3.77
CA LEU A 109 5.51 12.77 3.63
C LEU A 109 6.02 12.71 2.19
N VAL A 110 5.74 11.64 1.45
CA VAL A 110 6.31 11.34 0.14
C VAL A 110 5.29 11.52 -0.99
N GLY A 111 4.02 11.55 -0.62
CA GLY A 111 2.88 11.54 -1.55
C GLY A 111 2.45 10.13 -1.92
N GLY A 112 1.14 9.89 -1.94
CA GLY A 112 0.55 8.56 -2.13
C GLY A 112 1.05 7.84 -3.38
N ARG A 113 1.12 8.55 -4.53
CA ARG A 113 1.62 7.98 -5.78
C ARG A 113 3.08 7.51 -5.69
N ASN A 114 3.96 8.38 -5.19
CA ASN A 114 5.39 8.07 -5.11
C ASN A 114 5.61 6.91 -4.14
N TRP A 115 4.91 6.94 -3.00
CA TRP A 115 5.01 5.87 -2.02
C TRP A 115 4.49 4.52 -2.58
N THR A 116 3.38 4.50 -3.32
CA THR A 116 2.88 3.28 -3.97
C THR A 116 3.91 2.70 -4.95
N ILE A 117 4.62 3.55 -5.71
CA ILE A 117 5.69 3.10 -6.61
C ILE A 117 6.87 2.54 -5.81
N ILE A 118 7.32 3.26 -4.78
CA ILE A 118 8.46 2.83 -3.94
C ILE A 118 8.13 1.50 -3.26
N SER A 119 6.97 1.39 -2.63
CA SER A 119 6.57 0.17 -1.91
C SER A 119 6.40 -1.03 -2.86
N ALA A 120 5.88 -0.81 -4.07
CA ALA A 120 5.81 -1.86 -5.08
C ALA A 120 7.20 -2.32 -5.57
N LEU A 121 8.14 -1.38 -5.75
CA LEU A 121 9.53 -1.73 -6.11
C LEU A 121 10.27 -2.46 -4.98
N LEU A 122 9.98 -2.12 -3.72
CA LEU A 122 10.56 -2.82 -2.57
C LEU A 122 10.20 -4.32 -2.53
N LEU A 123 9.07 -4.72 -3.13
CA LEU A 123 8.68 -6.13 -3.24
C LEU A 123 9.65 -6.96 -4.10
N LEU A 124 10.41 -6.33 -4.99
CA LEU A 124 11.42 -7.02 -5.79
C LEU A 124 12.55 -7.58 -4.91
N LEU A 125 12.86 -6.93 -3.79
CA LEU A 125 13.94 -7.39 -2.90
C LEU A 125 13.66 -8.80 -2.34
N PRO A 126 12.56 -9.06 -1.61
CA PRO A 126 12.26 -10.39 -1.10
C PRO A 126 12.01 -11.41 -2.22
N THR A 127 11.37 -11.00 -3.31
CA THR A 127 11.04 -11.91 -4.42
C THR A 127 12.28 -12.40 -5.14
N LEU A 128 13.17 -11.49 -5.55
CA LEU A 128 14.40 -11.84 -6.25
C LEU A 128 15.40 -12.55 -5.32
N SER A 129 15.47 -12.14 -4.06
CA SER A 129 16.32 -12.82 -3.06
C SER A 129 15.85 -14.24 -2.79
N LEU A 130 14.53 -14.45 -2.69
CA LEU A 130 13.96 -15.79 -2.53
C LEU A 130 14.22 -16.66 -3.77
N ALA A 131 13.99 -16.12 -4.98
CA ALA A 131 14.26 -16.82 -6.22
C ALA A 131 15.74 -17.22 -6.35
N TRP A 132 16.64 -16.37 -5.85
CA TRP A 132 18.08 -16.66 -5.86
C TRP A 132 18.45 -17.76 -4.85
N VAL A 133 17.85 -17.74 -3.67
CA VAL A 133 18.24 -18.62 -2.54
C VAL A 133 17.62 -20.00 -2.61
N VAL A 134 16.42 -20.14 -3.21
CA VAL A 134 15.67 -21.42 -3.24
C VAL A 134 16.42 -22.55 -3.94
N GLY A 135 17.34 -22.23 -4.84
CA GLY A 135 18.22 -23.21 -5.50
C GLY A 135 19.55 -23.47 -4.78
N ARG A 136 19.72 -22.99 -3.53
CA ARG A 136 20.97 -23.09 -2.76
C ARG A 136 20.73 -23.64 -1.36
N PRO A 137 20.58 -24.95 -1.22
CA PRO A 137 20.26 -25.58 0.06
C PRO A 137 21.33 -25.39 1.15
N GLU A 138 22.55 -25.04 0.75
CA GLU A 138 23.66 -24.69 1.65
C GLU A 138 23.52 -23.31 2.30
N THR A 139 22.48 -22.54 1.93
CA THR A 139 22.26 -21.19 2.48
C THR A 139 22.05 -21.25 3.99
N PRO A 140 22.83 -20.47 4.79
CA PRO A 140 22.69 -20.47 6.23
C PRO A 140 21.33 -19.90 6.66
N PHE A 141 20.76 -20.47 7.73
CA PHE A 141 19.46 -20.07 8.27
C PHE A 141 19.33 -18.57 8.52
N GLY A 142 20.38 -17.92 9.04
CA GLY A 142 20.35 -16.47 9.29
C GLY A 142 20.12 -15.63 8.03
N LEU A 143 20.66 -16.06 6.88
CA LEU A 143 20.40 -15.37 5.60
C LEU A 143 18.97 -15.64 5.10
N LEU A 144 18.48 -16.87 5.24
CA LEU A 144 17.07 -17.18 4.93
C LEU A 144 16.12 -16.32 5.77
N LEU A 145 16.41 -16.17 7.06
CA LEU A 145 15.62 -15.37 8.00
C LEU A 145 15.63 -13.87 7.62
N ALA A 146 16.80 -13.35 7.23
CA ALA A 146 16.92 -11.97 6.76
C ALA A 146 16.10 -11.73 5.47
N ILE A 147 16.16 -12.66 4.52
CA ILE A 147 15.36 -12.58 3.28
C ILE A 147 13.86 -12.71 3.60
N ALA A 148 13.47 -13.59 4.53
CA ALA A 148 12.09 -13.70 4.98
C ALA A 148 11.60 -12.39 5.61
N ALA A 149 12.43 -11.72 6.40
CA ALA A 149 12.11 -10.42 6.99
C ALA A 149 11.77 -9.36 5.93
N LEU A 150 12.48 -9.35 4.79
CA LEU A 150 12.20 -8.42 3.68
C LEU A 150 10.78 -8.60 3.10
N ALA A 151 10.20 -9.81 3.17
CA ALA A 151 8.82 -10.03 2.70
C ALA A 151 7.79 -9.27 3.53
N GLY A 152 8.14 -8.85 4.75
CA GLY A 152 7.35 -7.96 5.58
C GLY A 152 7.05 -6.61 4.93
N PHE A 153 7.84 -6.15 3.93
CA PHE A 153 7.53 -4.95 3.15
C PHE A 153 6.16 -5.03 2.48
N GLY A 154 5.75 -6.22 2.02
CA GLY A 154 4.43 -6.45 1.47
C GLY A 154 3.31 -6.26 2.49
N GLY A 155 3.47 -6.84 3.69
CA GLY A 155 2.48 -6.72 4.76
C GLY A 155 2.35 -5.30 5.33
N GLY A 156 3.43 -4.51 5.30
CA GLY A 156 3.44 -3.09 5.71
C GLY A 156 2.62 -2.20 4.79
N ASN A 157 2.54 -2.53 3.50
CA ASN A 157 1.86 -1.71 2.48
C ASN A 157 0.36 -1.49 2.77
N PHE A 158 -0.29 -2.41 3.46
CA PHE A 158 -1.70 -2.28 3.86
C PHE A 158 -2.00 -0.95 4.54
N ALA A 159 -1.18 -0.53 5.50
CA ALA A 159 -1.43 0.70 6.26
C ALA A 159 -1.32 1.96 5.38
N SER A 160 -0.30 2.03 4.51
CA SER A 160 -0.13 3.17 3.59
C SER A 160 -1.20 3.22 2.51
N SER A 161 -1.62 2.08 2.00
CA SER A 161 -2.69 1.93 1.02
C SER A 161 -4.02 2.44 1.59
N MET A 162 -4.40 2.00 2.79
CA MET A 162 -5.62 2.45 3.49
C MET A 162 -5.58 3.95 3.76
N THR A 163 -4.43 4.47 4.23
CA THR A 163 -4.23 5.91 4.45
C THR A 163 -4.41 6.70 3.15
N ASN A 164 -3.76 6.26 2.06
CA ASN A 164 -3.87 6.91 0.75
C ASN A 164 -5.33 6.98 0.28
N ILE A 165 -6.06 5.86 0.33
CA ILE A 165 -7.46 5.81 -0.11
C ILE A 165 -8.36 6.69 0.76
N SER A 166 -8.12 6.76 2.07
CA SER A 166 -8.92 7.59 2.97
C SER A 166 -8.87 9.09 2.62
N PHE A 167 -7.78 9.57 2.03
CA PHE A 167 -7.65 10.97 1.57
C PHE A 167 -8.39 11.25 0.26
N PHE A 168 -8.61 10.24 -0.57
CA PHE A 168 -9.19 10.44 -1.90
C PHE A 168 -10.70 10.39 -1.94
N PHE A 169 -11.37 9.75 -0.97
CA PHE A 169 -12.81 9.54 -1.00
C PHE A 169 -13.57 10.39 0.02
N PRO A 170 -14.79 10.89 -0.34
CA PRO A 170 -15.67 11.56 0.61
C PRO A 170 -16.14 10.59 1.71
N GLU A 171 -16.53 11.13 2.86
CA GLU A 171 -16.96 10.33 4.02
C GLU A 171 -18.07 9.32 3.64
N ALA A 172 -19.01 9.74 2.78
CA ALA A 172 -20.13 8.89 2.35
C ALA A 172 -19.69 7.64 1.55
N GLU A 173 -18.60 7.71 0.79
CA GLU A 173 -18.07 6.61 -0.04
C GLU A 173 -16.81 5.95 0.56
N LYS A 174 -16.19 6.57 1.56
CA LYS A 174 -14.90 6.16 2.14
C LYS A 174 -14.91 4.71 2.65
N GLY A 175 -15.91 4.34 3.44
CA GLY A 175 -16.03 2.98 3.98
C GLY A 175 -16.08 1.91 2.89
N LYS A 176 -16.83 2.17 1.80
CA LYS A 176 -16.89 1.27 0.64
C LYS A 176 -15.54 1.18 -0.08
N ALA A 177 -14.87 2.30 -0.28
CA ALA A 177 -13.56 2.33 -0.95
C ALA A 177 -12.49 1.59 -0.15
N LEU A 178 -12.44 1.81 1.17
CA LEU A 178 -11.54 1.11 2.08
C LEU A 178 -11.83 -0.39 2.13
N GLY A 179 -13.12 -0.78 2.17
CA GLY A 179 -13.53 -2.18 2.12
C GLY A 179 -13.11 -2.87 0.83
N LEU A 180 -13.27 -2.21 -0.33
CA LEU A 180 -12.81 -2.74 -1.63
C LEU A 180 -11.29 -2.87 -1.69
N ASN A 181 -10.55 -1.87 -1.16
CA ASN A 181 -9.09 -1.91 -1.11
C ASN A 181 -8.61 -3.09 -0.26
N ALA A 182 -9.15 -3.24 0.95
CA ALA A 182 -8.81 -4.33 1.85
C ALA A 182 -9.18 -5.71 1.27
N ALA A 183 -10.38 -5.85 0.71
CA ALA A 183 -10.82 -7.10 0.11
C ALA A 183 -9.94 -7.49 -1.10
N GLY A 184 -9.69 -6.53 -1.99
CA GLY A 184 -8.87 -6.76 -3.18
C GLY A 184 -7.42 -7.11 -2.84
N GLY A 185 -6.83 -6.43 -1.87
CA GLY A 185 -5.48 -6.75 -1.38
C GLY A 185 -5.41 -8.15 -0.78
N ASN A 186 -6.35 -8.49 0.11
CA ASN A 186 -6.39 -9.80 0.79
C ASN A 186 -6.56 -11.00 -0.17
N LEU A 187 -7.06 -10.82 -1.38
CA LEU A 187 -7.06 -11.90 -2.39
C LEU A 187 -5.65 -12.44 -2.65
N GLY A 188 -4.61 -11.61 -2.47
CA GLY A 188 -3.21 -12.03 -2.61
C GLY A 188 -2.73 -13.07 -1.59
N THR A 189 -3.47 -13.28 -0.49
CA THR A 189 -3.16 -14.34 0.49
C THR A 189 -3.87 -15.66 0.18
N GLY A 190 -4.82 -15.66 -0.75
CA GLY A 190 -5.63 -16.81 -1.11
C GLY A 190 -5.21 -17.55 -2.38
N ILE A 191 -4.12 -17.07 -3.02
CA ILE A 191 -3.52 -17.67 -4.21
C ILE A 191 -2.31 -18.48 -3.81
#